data_a769a406a5ec7af984276d8ecb05dff0
#
_entry.id   a769a406a5ec7af984276d8ecb05dff0
#
_cell.length_a   1.000
_cell.length_b   1.000
_cell.length_c   1.000
_cell.angle_alpha   90.00
_cell.angle_beta   90.00
_cell.angle_gamma   90.00
#
_symmetry.space_group_name_H-M   'P 1'
#
loop_
_entity.id
_entity.type
_entity.pdbx_description
1 polymer ?
#
loop_
_entity_poly.entity_id
_entity_poly.type
_entity_poly.pdbx_seq_one_letter_code
_entity_poly.pdbx_strand_id
1 'polypeptide(L)'
;MENKDYFRAQRYFLKDKESEDFIYTDQLLTLVKNRELKELIINKYNLDISYKIEIEKIEYLFNLVSQYSQRFELIRIEAKESDVSCELKFDENNQNAKYVFTIKNGNEGELFFDFIEAEAIYDSLNLFYNDKSLSQYVKSLSKSSNKKNLLNDLNKSWADYYANNEKVVKTKLFRILKHNNNYYLKSINSSAFKEYGIAESFVVAILELAKFKESNPDTEFIISSISLSESKLDLIISQKKSIQLGNLGFLRSSISIRNEDQGNTSFGVYNTLEFYPNSNSDNKIYLFPNNDENEIRNSVTSKHTVLQDTFLSTYSNINELFNLGEEMKKDFHFYTGSSNYDELRSKIEQKIISNNSPFRKIKALKDLFSRDKTGHIENLEVLLRICAQSDAIEMDYDLKFKLRYLISDVLLYNSNR
;
A
#
# COMPACT_ATOMS: atom_id res chain seq x y z
N MET A 1 -5.40 7.53 19.16
CA MET A 1 -5.95 7.40 17.79
C MET A 1 -7.37 6.88 17.86
N GLU A 2 -8.30 7.54 17.19
CA GLU A 2 -9.62 6.96 16.95
C GLU A 2 -9.50 5.78 15.98
N ASN A 3 -10.46 4.82 16.01
CA ASN A 3 -10.40 3.66 15.13
C ASN A 3 -10.29 4.01 13.64
N LYS A 4 -10.87 5.13 13.23
CA LYS A 4 -10.84 5.60 11.82
C LYS A 4 -9.46 6.03 11.34
N ASP A 5 -8.56 6.42 12.24
CA ASP A 5 -7.18 6.80 11.88
C ASP A 5 -6.39 5.59 11.40
N TYR A 6 -6.71 4.38 11.89
CA TYR A 6 -6.07 3.14 11.46
C TYR A 6 -6.42 2.74 10.02
N PHE A 7 -7.52 3.25 9.48
CA PHE A 7 -7.95 2.97 8.11
C PHE A 7 -7.31 3.87 7.06
N ARG A 8 -6.51 4.85 7.48
CA ARG A 8 -5.77 5.73 6.58
C ARG A 8 -4.29 5.44 6.69
N ALA A 9 -3.61 5.27 5.56
CA ALA A 9 -2.17 5.08 5.57
C ALA A 9 -1.49 6.35 6.06
N GLN A 10 -0.76 6.22 7.16
CA GLN A 10 0.00 7.30 7.79
C GLN A 10 1.48 7.10 7.49
N ARG A 11 2.17 8.19 7.16
CA ARG A 11 3.62 8.18 7.02
C ARG A 11 4.27 8.34 8.39
N TYR A 12 5.28 7.54 8.67
CA TYR A 12 6.05 7.60 9.91
C TYR A 12 7.47 8.08 9.63
N PHE A 13 7.90 9.06 10.41
CA PHE A 13 9.26 9.58 10.36
C PHE A 13 10.09 8.89 11.45
N LEU A 14 11.23 8.33 11.07
CA LEU A 14 12.03 7.47 11.93
C LEU A 14 13.22 8.18 12.57
N LYS A 15 13.60 9.38 12.08
CA LYS A 15 14.83 10.09 12.44
C LYS A 15 15.04 10.25 13.95
N ASP A 16 13.98 10.63 14.67
CA ASP A 16 14.06 10.95 16.10
C ASP A 16 13.46 9.85 17.02
N LYS A 17 13.32 8.63 16.49
CA LYS A 17 12.75 7.52 17.24
C LYS A 17 13.86 6.72 17.93
N GLU A 18 13.80 6.63 19.24
CA GLU A 18 14.61 5.69 20.00
C GLU A 18 14.06 4.28 19.78
N SER A 19 14.94 3.34 19.44
CA SER A 19 14.58 1.95 19.17
C SER A 19 15.85 1.12 19.04
N GLU A 20 15.77 -0.14 19.38
CA GLU A 20 16.81 -1.10 19.08
C GLU A 20 16.90 -1.34 17.58
N ASP A 21 18.12 -1.56 17.10
CA ASP A 21 18.39 -1.83 15.69
C ASP A 21 18.41 -3.34 15.39
N PHE A 22 17.75 -4.13 16.21
CA PHE A 22 17.64 -5.58 16.03
C PHE A 22 16.31 -6.13 16.54
N ILE A 23 15.97 -7.33 16.07
CA ILE A 23 14.84 -8.14 16.53
C ILE A 23 15.21 -9.61 16.47
N TYR A 24 14.60 -10.43 17.31
CA TYR A 24 14.75 -11.88 17.24
C TYR A 24 13.66 -12.53 16.38
N THR A 25 13.99 -13.67 15.75
CA THR A 25 13.05 -14.39 14.87
C THR A 25 11.80 -14.87 15.59
N ASP A 26 11.90 -15.29 16.86
CA ASP A 26 10.74 -15.68 17.68
C ASP A 26 9.77 -14.52 17.88
N GLN A 27 10.27 -13.30 18.19
CA GLN A 27 9.46 -12.09 18.29
C GLN A 27 8.77 -11.79 16.96
N LEU A 28 9.53 -11.82 15.86
CA LEU A 28 9.01 -11.56 14.52
C LEU A 28 7.87 -12.52 14.15
N LEU A 29 8.03 -13.81 14.47
CA LEU A 29 7.05 -14.85 14.20
C LEU A 29 5.76 -14.75 15.04
N THR A 30 5.74 -13.92 16.11
CA THR A 30 4.50 -13.64 16.86
C THR A 30 3.45 -12.91 16.03
N LEU A 31 3.88 -12.20 14.98
CA LEU A 31 2.99 -11.46 14.09
C LEU A 31 2.20 -12.36 13.13
N VAL A 32 2.71 -13.56 12.83
CA VAL A 32 2.04 -14.49 11.90
C VAL A 32 0.99 -15.30 12.67
N LYS A 33 -0.29 -14.99 12.44
CA LYS A 33 -1.42 -15.64 13.11
C LYS A 33 -1.81 -16.96 12.45
N ASN A 34 -1.68 -17.07 11.14
CA ASN A 34 -2.00 -18.30 10.40
C ASN A 34 -0.94 -19.37 10.68
N ARG A 35 -1.38 -20.47 11.33
CA ARG A 35 -0.50 -21.56 11.76
C ARG A 35 0.20 -22.25 10.59
N GLU A 36 -0.53 -22.58 9.52
CA GLU A 36 0.04 -23.25 8.35
C GLU A 36 1.10 -22.39 7.67
N LEU A 37 0.82 -21.11 7.47
CA LEU A 37 1.79 -20.16 6.91
C LEU A 37 3.01 -20.00 7.81
N LYS A 38 2.81 -19.97 9.14
CA LYS A 38 3.91 -19.89 10.10
C LYS A 38 4.84 -21.11 10.03
N GLU A 39 4.27 -22.30 9.94
CA GLU A 39 5.02 -23.56 9.78
C GLU A 39 5.80 -23.56 8.44
N LEU A 40 5.18 -23.11 7.35
CA LEU A 40 5.86 -22.96 6.06
C LEU A 40 7.02 -21.96 6.11
N ILE A 41 6.85 -20.82 6.78
CA ILE A 41 7.91 -19.82 6.99
C ILE A 41 9.08 -20.44 7.76
N ILE A 42 8.81 -21.10 8.89
CA ILE A 42 9.84 -21.74 9.71
C ILE A 42 10.64 -22.75 8.88
N ASN A 43 9.95 -23.60 8.12
CA ASN A 43 10.58 -24.63 7.30
C ASN A 43 11.39 -24.02 6.14
N LYS A 44 10.86 -23.02 5.44
CA LYS A 44 11.52 -22.38 4.30
C LYS A 44 12.83 -21.70 4.68
N TYR A 45 12.85 -21.03 5.83
CA TYR A 45 14.01 -20.25 6.27
C TYR A 45 14.92 -21.04 7.21
N ASN A 46 14.56 -22.27 7.58
CA ASN A 46 15.29 -23.11 8.55
C ASN A 46 15.65 -22.29 9.81
N LEU A 47 14.65 -21.60 10.37
CA LEU A 47 14.88 -20.60 11.39
C LEU A 47 15.33 -21.23 12.71
N ASP A 48 16.47 -20.80 13.22
CA ASP A 48 16.75 -20.84 14.65
C ASP A 48 15.89 -19.79 15.34
N ILE A 49 15.15 -20.22 16.39
CA ILE A 49 14.17 -19.36 17.11
C ILE A 49 14.84 -18.15 17.76
N SER A 50 16.13 -18.20 18.01
CA SER A 50 16.90 -17.13 18.66
C SER A 50 17.80 -16.32 17.70
N TYR A 51 17.64 -16.46 16.37
CA TYR A 51 18.46 -15.71 15.43
C TYR A 51 18.17 -14.21 15.50
N LYS A 52 19.26 -13.41 15.61
CA LYS A 52 19.22 -11.94 15.70
C LYS A 52 19.27 -11.32 14.32
N ILE A 53 18.22 -10.56 13.95
CA ILE A 53 18.15 -9.81 12.70
C ILE A 53 18.47 -8.35 12.97
N GLU A 54 19.48 -7.79 12.31
CA GLU A 54 19.95 -6.41 12.53
C GLU A 54 19.59 -5.53 11.32
N ILE A 55 18.69 -4.58 11.55
CA ILE A 55 18.28 -3.52 10.63
C ILE A 55 18.02 -2.27 11.46
N GLU A 56 18.55 -1.12 11.05
CA GLU A 56 18.35 0.13 11.78
C GLU A 56 16.85 0.46 11.95
N LYS A 57 16.44 0.71 13.21
CA LYS A 57 15.05 1.02 13.61
C LYS A 57 14.03 -0.12 13.42
N ILE A 58 14.48 -1.37 13.36
CA ILE A 58 13.59 -2.52 13.12
C ILE A 58 12.60 -2.75 14.26
N GLU A 59 13.01 -2.55 15.52
CA GLU A 59 12.13 -2.73 16.68
C GLU A 59 10.97 -1.73 16.65
N TYR A 60 11.24 -0.46 16.32
CA TYR A 60 10.17 0.54 16.15
C TYR A 60 9.18 0.13 15.07
N LEU A 61 9.67 -0.36 13.93
CA LEU A 61 8.82 -0.84 12.85
C LEU A 61 8.00 -2.07 13.26
N PHE A 62 8.62 -3.02 13.96
CA PHE A 62 7.92 -4.19 14.51
C PHE A 62 6.77 -3.77 15.42
N ASN A 63 7.03 -2.83 16.34
CA ASN A 63 6.01 -2.32 17.25
C ASN A 63 4.86 -1.63 16.53
N LEU A 64 5.15 -0.86 15.47
CA LEU A 64 4.13 -0.26 14.62
C LEU A 64 3.28 -1.33 13.92
N VAL A 65 3.91 -2.28 13.23
CA VAL A 65 3.19 -3.35 12.52
C VAL A 65 2.36 -4.18 13.49
N SER A 66 2.91 -4.50 14.67
CA SER A 66 2.19 -5.19 15.74
C SER A 66 0.94 -4.42 16.17
N GLN A 67 1.07 -3.12 16.42
CA GLN A 67 -0.04 -2.27 16.82
C GLN A 67 -1.18 -2.27 15.77
N TYR A 68 -0.84 -2.19 14.49
CA TYR A 68 -1.84 -2.20 13.41
C TYR A 68 -2.47 -3.58 13.18
N SER A 69 -1.68 -4.64 13.21
CA SER A 69 -2.15 -6.01 12.94
C SER A 69 -2.92 -6.63 14.09
N GLN A 70 -2.71 -6.16 15.33
CA GLN A 70 -3.38 -6.68 16.52
C GLN A 70 -4.58 -5.83 16.96
N ARG A 71 -4.78 -4.65 16.36
CA ARG A 71 -5.86 -3.71 16.74
C ARG A 71 -7.25 -4.28 16.51
N PHE A 72 -7.41 -5.04 15.43
CA PHE A 72 -8.68 -5.57 14.99
C PHE A 72 -8.66 -7.09 14.93
N GLU A 73 -9.78 -7.70 15.32
CA GLU A 73 -10.08 -9.07 15.02
C GLU A 73 -10.68 -9.16 13.62
N LEU A 74 -10.15 -10.01 12.75
CA LEU A 74 -10.68 -10.24 11.41
C LEU A 74 -11.70 -11.36 11.44
N ILE A 75 -12.92 -11.06 11.02
CA ILE A 75 -14.03 -12.01 10.86
C ILE A 75 -14.24 -12.23 9.35
N ARG A 76 -14.33 -13.48 8.94
CA ARG A 76 -14.56 -13.91 7.55
C ARG A 76 -15.91 -14.58 7.45
N ILE A 77 -16.80 -14.01 6.65
CA ILE A 77 -18.16 -14.49 6.51
C ILE A 77 -18.43 -14.84 5.06
N GLU A 78 -18.78 -16.08 4.78
CA GLU A 78 -19.35 -16.45 3.50
C GLU A 78 -20.87 -16.29 3.56
N ALA A 79 -21.42 -15.44 2.69
CA ALA A 79 -22.86 -15.21 2.62
C ALA A 79 -23.30 -15.03 1.16
N LYS A 80 -24.55 -15.34 0.89
CA LYS A 80 -25.18 -15.06 -0.39
C LYS A 80 -25.46 -13.55 -0.50
N GLU A 81 -25.28 -12.96 -1.67
CA GLU A 81 -25.62 -11.56 -1.91
C GLU A 81 -27.08 -11.21 -1.61
N SER A 82 -28.00 -12.20 -1.71
CA SER A 82 -29.42 -12.06 -1.35
C SER A 82 -29.64 -11.84 0.15
N ASP A 83 -28.72 -12.29 1.00
CA ASP A 83 -28.81 -12.20 2.46
C ASP A 83 -28.14 -10.91 2.99
N VAL A 84 -27.74 -10.03 2.09
CA VAL A 84 -27.01 -8.80 2.42
C VAL A 84 -27.80 -7.57 1.98
N SER A 85 -27.99 -6.64 2.90
CA SER A 85 -28.55 -5.32 2.63
C SER A 85 -27.63 -4.21 3.12
N CYS A 86 -27.78 -3.01 2.58
CA CYS A 86 -27.00 -1.84 2.95
C CYS A 86 -27.92 -0.68 3.27
N GLU A 87 -27.77 -0.08 4.43
CA GLU A 87 -28.51 1.11 4.85
C GLU A 87 -27.63 2.34 4.86
N LEU A 88 -28.22 3.49 4.57
CA LEU A 88 -27.60 4.79 4.72
C LEU A 88 -28.06 5.42 6.04
N LYS A 89 -27.14 5.47 7.01
CA LYS A 89 -27.39 6.09 8.32
C LYS A 89 -26.69 7.46 8.36
N PHE A 90 -27.35 8.44 8.97
CA PHE A 90 -26.80 9.77 9.21
C PHE A 90 -26.62 9.99 10.72
N ASP A 91 -25.62 10.79 11.08
CA ASP A 91 -25.45 11.25 12.46
C ASP A 91 -26.63 12.14 12.91
N GLU A 92 -26.68 12.47 14.20
CA GLU A 92 -27.76 13.28 14.81
C GLU A 92 -27.93 14.65 14.13
N ASN A 93 -26.86 15.20 13.56
CA ASN A 93 -26.85 16.49 12.87
C ASN A 93 -27.09 16.35 11.36
N ASN A 94 -27.34 15.16 10.84
CA ASN A 94 -27.46 14.84 9.40
C ASN A 94 -26.26 15.31 8.54
N GLN A 95 -25.08 15.47 9.14
CA GLN A 95 -23.90 15.98 8.46
C GLN A 95 -22.98 14.85 7.93
N ASN A 96 -22.91 13.73 8.67
CA ASN A 96 -22.06 12.62 8.28
C ASN A 96 -22.90 11.39 7.92
N ALA A 97 -22.71 10.92 6.71
CA ALA A 97 -23.37 9.73 6.20
C ALA A 97 -22.48 8.51 6.37
N LYS A 98 -23.07 7.40 6.82
CA LYS A 98 -22.42 6.10 6.94
C LYS A 98 -23.24 5.04 6.22
N TYR A 99 -22.57 4.17 5.49
CA TYR A 99 -23.19 2.98 4.92
C TYR A 99 -22.99 1.82 5.88
N VAL A 100 -24.08 1.19 6.31
CA VAL A 100 -24.05 0.06 7.23
C VAL A 100 -24.62 -1.16 6.52
N PHE A 101 -23.80 -2.20 6.40
CA PHE A 101 -24.20 -3.48 5.83
C PHE A 101 -24.76 -4.37 6.91
N THR A 102 -25.92 -4.98 6.63
CA THR A 102 -26.50 -6.06 7.43
C THR A 102 -26.34 -7.34 6.65
N ILE A 103 -25.58 -8.30 7.19
CA ILE A 103 -25.36 -9.63 6.64
C ILE A 103 -26.15 -10.60 7.50
N LYS A 104 -27.10 -11.32 6.89
CA LYS A 104 -27.97 -12.29 7.55
C LYS A 104 -27.51 -13.71 7.21
N ASN A 105 -27.84 -14.66 8.09
CA ASN A 105 -27.57 -16.09 7.88
C ASN A 105 -26.12 -16.39 7.45
N GLY A 106 -25.18 -15.61 7.99
CA GLY A 106 -23.78 -15.78 7.68
C GLY A 106 -23.16 -16.96 8.41
N ASN A 107 -22.03 -17.42 7.87
CA ASN A 107 -21.24 -18.52 8.41
C ASN A 107 -19.80 -18.02 8.63
N GLU A 108 -19.30 -18.19 9.86
CA GLU A 108 -17.89 -18.01 10.21
C GLU A 108 -17.33 -19.36 10.68
N GLY A 109 -16.73 -20.12 9.75
CA GLY A 109 -16.31 -21.48 10.03
C GLY A 109 -17.51 -22.37 10.44
N GLU A 110 -17.52 -22.82 11.70
CA GLU A 110 -18.63 -23.60 12.27
C GLU A 110 -19.67 -22.75 13.01
N LEU A 111 -19.43 -21.43 13.16
CA LEU A 111 -20.32 -20.53 13.88
C LEU A 111 -21.36 -19.92 12.94
N PHE A 112 -22.62 -20.07 13.31
CA PHE A 112 -23.76 -19.42 12.64
C PHE A 112 -24.25 -18.25 13.48
N PHE A 113 -24.67 -17.18 12.80
CA PHE A 113 -25.27 -16.03 13.46
C PHE A 113 -26.46 -15.51 12.64
N ASP A 114 -27.46 -14.92 13.34
CA ASP A 114 -28.67 -14.42 12.71
C ASP A 114 -28.39 -13.21 11.82
N PHE A 115 -27.57 -12.26 12.30
CA PHE A 115 -27.12 -11.12 11.54
C PHE A 115 -25.89 -10.45 12.17
N ILE A 116 -25.13 -9.72 11.33
CA ILE A 116 -24.10 -8.81 11.76
C ILE A 116 -24.25 -7.47 11.02
N GLU A 117 -24.11 -6.36 11.75
CA GLU A 117 -24.08 -5.02 11.17
C GLU A 117 -22.67 -4.47 11.14
N ALA A 118 -22.20 -4.01 9.97
CA ALA A 118 -20.85 -3.48 9.80
C ALA A 118 -20.84 -2.17 9.00
N GLU A 119 -20.13 -1.15 9.50
CA GLU A 119 -19.90 0.11 8.79
C GLU A 119 -18.99 -0.13 7.58
N ALA A 120 -19.37 0.32 6.40
CA ALA A 120 -18.54 0.23 5.21
C ALA A 120 -17.31 1.12 5.34
N ILE A 121 -16.14 0.53 5.13
CA ILE A 121 -14.86 1.24 5.04
C ILE A 121 -14.18 0.93 3.71
N TYR A 122 -13.16 1.70 3.36
CA TYR A 122 -12.40 1.56 2.12
C TYR A 122 -13.33 1.58 0.88
N ASP A 123 -13.18 0.60 0.00
CA ASP A 123 -13.96 0.48 -1.23
C ASP A 123 -15.10 -0.56 -1.15
N SER A 124 -15.43 -1.05 0.06
CA SER A 124 -16.42 -2.11 0.27
C SER A 124 -17.80 -1.81 -0.34
N LEU A 125 -18.24 -0.55 -0.25
CA LEU A 125 -19.48 -0.10 -0.89
C LEU A 125 -19.43 -0.28 -2.41
N ASN A 126 -18.34 0.11 -3.06
CA ASN A 126 -18.17 -0.08 -4.49
C ASN A 126 -18.12 -1.55 -4.87
N LEU A 127 -17.38 -2.36 -4.12
CA LEU A 127 -17.26 -3.79 -4.38
C LEU A 127 -18.63 -4.48 -4.37
N PHE A 128 -19.55 -4.05 -3.50
CA PHE A 128 -20.91 -4.61 -3.46
C PHE A 128 -21.79 -4.18 -4.62
N TYR A 129 -21.72 -2.90 -5.01
CA TYR A 129 -22.62 -2.33 -6.03
C TYR A 129 -22.02 -2.29 -7.44
N ASN A 130 -20.73 -2.57 -7.61
CA ASN A 130 -20.07 -2.51 -8.92
C ASN A 130 -20.59 -3.58 -9.89
N ASP A 131 -20.77 -4.80 -9.43
CA ASP A 131 -21.35 -5.90 -10.22
C ASP A 131 -22.79 -5.59 -10.68
N LYS A 132 -23.46 -4.66 -10.01
CA LYS A 132 -24.81 -4.17 -10.28
C LYS A 132 -24.83 -2.88 -11.10
N SER A 133 -23.64 -2.32 -11.44
CA SER A 133 -23.46 -1.02 -12.11
C SER A 133 -24.08 0.17 -11.38
N LEU A 134 -24.22 0.09 -10.05
CA LEU A 134 -24.95 1.06 -9.21
C LEU A 134 -24.06 1.87 -8.28
N SER A 135 -22.75 1.62 -8.23
CA SER A 135 -21.83 2.23 -7.28
C SER A 135 -21.89 3.76 -7.25
N GLN A 136 -21.91 4.41 -8.41
CA GLN A 136 -21.96 5.87 -8.51
C GLN A 136 -23.31 6.44 -8.02
N TYR A 137 -24.40 5.75 -8.35
CA TYR A 137 -25.73 6.14 -7.88
C TYR A 137 -25.80 6.06 -6.35
N VAL A 138 -25.43 4.93 -5.76
CA VAL A 138 -25.46 4.72 -4.31
C VAL A 138 -24.58 5.74 -3.58
N LYS A 139 -23.35 5.99 -4.07
CA LYS A 139 -22.49 7.06 -3.52
C LYS A 139 -23.14 8.44 -3.55
N SER A 140 -23.95 8.74 -4.56
CA SER A 140 -24.63 10.04 -4.66
C SER A 140 -25.71 10.25 -3.61
N LEU A 141 -26.25 9.17 -3.02
CA LEU A 141 -27.32 9.23 -2.03
C LEU A 141 -26.84 9.81 -0.68
N SER A 142 -25.56 9.63 -0.35
CA SER A 142 -24.98 10.19 0.89
C SER A 142 -24.93 11.71 0.95
N LYS A 143 -25.15 12.38 -0.19
CA LYS A 143 -25.13 13.86 -0.26
C LYS A 143 -26.37 14.53 0.36
N SER A 144 -27.40 13.76 0.71
CA SER A 144 -28.62 14.33 1.30
C SER A 144 -29.39 13.27 2.09
N SER A 145 -29.72 13.57 3.35
CA SER A 145 -30.48 12.69 4.24
C SER A 145 -31.87 12.33 3.68
N ASN A 146 -32.49 13.22 2.87
CA ASN A 146 -33.78 12.96 2.23
C ASN A 146 -33.75 11.81 1.22
N LYS A 147 -32.55 11.36 0.81
CA LYS A 147 -32.36 10.28 -0.18
C LYS A 147 -32.16 8.91 0.44
N LYS A 148 -32.11 8.78 1.79
CA LYS A 148 -31.87 7.49 2.45
C LYS A 148 -32.85 6.39 2.04
N ASN A 149 -34.15 6.75 1.88
CA ASN A 149 -35.19 5.77 1.54
C ASN A 149 -35.00 5.18 0.14
N LEU A 150 -34.35 5.92 -0.80
CA LEU A 150 -34.05 5.40 -2.15
C LEU A 150 -33.12 4.20 -2.12
N LEU A 151 -32.23 4.12 -1.13
CA LEU A 151 -31.37 2.94 -0.97
C LEU A 151 -32.18 1.73 -0.46
N ASN A 152 -33.15 1.94 0.41
CA ASN A 152 -34.04 0.88 0.90
C ASN A 152 -34.89 0.33 -0.24
N ASP A 153 -35.44 1.21 -1.08
CA ASP A 153 -36.23 0.80 -2.26
C ASP A 153 -35.38 0.02 -3.26
N LEU A 154 -34.11 0.43 -3.45
CA LEU A 154 -33.15 -0.30 -4.27
C LEU A 154 -32.86 -1.69 -3.71
N ASN A 155 -32.60 -1.80 -2.41
CA ASN A 155 -32.36 -3.09 -1.75
C ASN A 155 -33.56 -4.04 -1.91
N LYS A 156 -34.79 -3.51 -1.73
CA LYS A 156 -36.02 -4.29 -1.92
C LYS A 156 -36.11 -4.81 -3.35
N SER A 157 -35.90 -3.95 -4.33
CA SER A 157 -35.94 -4.34 -5.76
C SER A 157 -34.91 -5.43 -6.07
N TRP A 158 -33.72 -5.37 -5.48
CA TRP A 158 -32.70 -6.42 -5.65
C TRP A 158 -33.07 -7.72 -4.92
N ALA A 159 -33.65 -7.65 -3.72
CA ALA A 159 -34.13 -8.80 -3.01
C ALA A 159 -35.23 -9.55 -3.82
N ASP A 160 -36.18 -8.80 -4.38
CA ASP A 160 -37.24 -9.35 -5.25
C ASP A 160 -36.63 -9.96 -6.55
N TYR A 161 -35.62 -9.32 -7.13
CA TYR A 161 -34.90 -9.86 -8.30
C TYR A 161 -34.22 -11.17 -7.97
N TYR A 162 -33.50 -11.26 -6.85
CA TYR A 162 -32.81 -12.49 -6.42
C TYR A 162 -33.80 -13.62 -6.09
N ALA A 163 -34.91 -13.30 -5.44
CA ALA A 163 -35.95 -14.29 -5.14
C ALA A 163 -36.53 -14.95 -6.40
N ASN A 164 -36.61 -14.18 -7.51
CA ASN A 164 -37.09 -14.69 -8.79
C ASN A 164 -35.96 -15.28 -9.69
N ASN A 165 -34.70 -15.13 -9.31
CA ASN A 165 -33.53 -15.53 -10.12
C ASN A 165 -32.42 -16.13 -9.25
N GLU A 166 -32.71 -17.17 -8.49
CA GLU A 166 -31.74 -17.79 -7.55
C GLU A 166 -30.40 -18.16 -8.18
N LYS A 167 -30.40 -18.55 -9.46
CA LYS A 167 -29.17 -18.96 -10.19
C LYS A 167 -28.14 -17.86 -10.39
N VAL A 168 -28.54 -16.58 -10.27
CA VAL A 168 -27.62 -15.45 -10.42
C VAL A 168 -27.04 -14.98 -9.08
N VAL A 169 -27.56 -15.50 -7.96
CA VAL A 169 -27.10 -15.14 -6.63
C VAL A 169 -25.71 -15.73 -6.37
N LYS A 170 -24.75 -14.88 -6.11
CA LYS A 170 -23.36 -15.30 -5.82
C LYS A 170 -23.15 -15.39 -4.31
N THR A 171 -22.37 -16.38 -3.90
CA THR A 171 -21.77 -16.40 -2.57
C THR A 171 -20.48 -15.60 -2.61
N LYS A 172 -20.31 -14.68 -1.68
CA LYS A 172 -19.15 -13.81 -1.53
C LYS A 172 -18.56 -13.97 -0.14
N LEU A 173 -17.26 -13.67 -0.04
CA LEU A 173 -16.54 -13.55 1.23
C LEU A 173 -16.58 -12.10 1.70
N PHE A 174 -17.26 -11.85 2.81
CA PHE A 174 -17.30 -10.58 3.51
C PHE A 174 -16.23 -10.57 4.60
N ARG A 175 -15.32 -9.61 4.53
CA ARG A 175 -14.21 -9.48 5.49
C ARG A 175 -14.48 -8.30 6.40
N ILE A 176 -14.66 -8.58 7.68
CA ILE A 176 -15.11 -7.63 8.69
C ILE A 176 -14.03 -7.48 9.75
N LEU A 177 -13.71 -6.26 10.08
CA LEU A 177 -12.84 -5.91 11.20
C LEU A 177 -13.70 -5.64 12.42
N LYS A 178 -13.39 -6.29 13.54
CA LYS A 178 -14.05 -6.09 14.82
C LYS A 178 -13.08 -5.44 15.81
N HIS A 179 -13.55 -4.43 16.49
CA HIS A 179 -12.87 -3.83 17.64
C HIS A 179 -13.89 -3.43 18.69
N ASN A 180 -13.84 -4.07 19.85
CA ASN A 180 -14.90 -3.99 20.86
C ASN A 180 -16.26 -4.37 20.22
N ASN A 181 -17.26 -3.49 20.33
CA ASN A 181 -18.59 -3.68 19.76
C ASN A 181 -18.77 -3.05 18.37
N ASN A 182 -17.70 -2.56 17.75
CA ASN A 182 -17.76 -1.94 16.43
C ASN A 182 -17.29 -2.93 15.36
N TYR A 183 -18.06 -3.02 14.28
CA TYR A 183 -17.79 -3.86 13.13
C TYR A 183 -17.62 -2.98 11.89
N TYR A 184 -16.60 -3.27 11.09
CA TYR A 184 -16.26 -2.50 9.89
C TYR A 184 -16.10 -3.45 8.71
N LEU A 185 -16.93 -3.29 7.67
CA LEU A 185 -16.81 -4.07 6.44
C LEU A 185 -15.61 -3.58 5.65
N LYS A 186 -14.51 -4.35 5.70
CA LYS A 186 -13.23 -4.05 5.06
C LYS A 186 -13.29 -4.26 3.55
N SER A 187 -13.77 -5.42 3.12
CA SER A 187 -13.85 -5.77 1.71
C SER A 187 -14.83 -6.91 1.45
N ILE A 188 -15.17 -7.07 0.17
CA ILE A 188 -16.01 -8.15 -0.34
C ILE A 188 -15.23 -8.82 -1.48
N ASN A 189 -14.90 -10.10 -1.30
CA ASN A 189 -14.02 -10.85 -2.15
C ASN A 189 -14.67 -12.13 -2.68
N SER A 190 -13.98 -12.85 -3.54
CA SER A 190 -14.29 -14.24 -3.84
C SER A 190 -13.84 -15.14 -2.69
N SER A 191 -14.41 -16.36 -2.56
CA SER A 191 -13.97 -17.37 -1.60
C SER A 191 -12.50 -17.81 -1.79
N ALA A 192 -11.93 -17.57 -2.97
CA ALA A 192 -10.51 -17.86 -3.25
C ALA A 192 -9.52 -16.86 -2.62
N PHE A 193 -9.99 -15.77 -2.01
CA PHE A 193 -9.13 -14.77 -1.38
C PHE A 193 -8.37 -15.37 -0.19
N LYS A 194 -7.06 -15.10 -0.13
CA LYS A 194 -6.16 -15.52 0.94
C LYS A 194 -5.72 -14.31 1.79
N GLU A 195 -5.64 -14.54 3.10
CA GLU A 195 -5.21 -13.51 4.04
C GLU A 195 -3.69 -13.44 4.10
N TYR A 196 -3.12 -12.51 3.35
CA TYR A 196 -1.72 -12.11 3.45
C TYR A 196 -1.70 -10.62 3.80
N GLY A 197 -1.80 -10.32 5.09
CA GLY A 197 -1.90 -8.96 5.59
C GLY A 197 -0.54 -8.25 5.67
N ILE A 198 -0.56 -7.10 6.33
CA ILE A 198 0.65 -6.29 6.53
C ILE A 198 1.69 -7.01 7.37
N ALA A 199 1.26 -7.80 8.36
CA ALA A 199 2.13 -8.53 9.26
C ALA A 199 2.89 -9.66 8.55
N GLU A 200 2.17 -10.49 7.77
CA GLU A 200 2.77 -11.58 7.01
C GLU A 200 3.78 -11.05 5.98
N SER A 201 3.42 -9.99 5.27
CA SER A 201 4.31 -9.34 4.29
C SER A 201 5.56 -8.75 4.94
N PHE A 202 5.39 -8.10 6.08
CA PHE A 202 6.52 -7.57 6.86
C PHE A 202 7.45 -8.68 7.32
N VAL A 203 6.91 -9.74 7.94
CA VAL A 203 7.71 -10.86 8.46
C VAL A 203 8.53 -11.51 7.35
N VAL A 204 7.89 -11.87 6.23
CA VAL A 204 8.58 -12.56 5.13
C VAL A 204 9.64 -11.65 4.50
N ALA A 205 9.35 -10.36 4.32
CA ALA A 205 10.33 -9.41 3.78
C ALA A 205 11.57 -9.27 4.67
N ILE A 206 11.39 -9.18 5.99
CA ILE A 206 12.52 -9.07 6.94
C ILE A 206 13.36 -10.35 6.97
N LEU A 207 12.72 -11.52 6.86
CA LEU A 207 13.44 -12.80 6.79
C LEU A 207 14.25 -12.95 5.48
N GLU A 208 13.72 -12.48 4.35
CA GLU A 208 14.49 -12.47 3.08
C GLU A 208 15.68 -11.51 3.15
N LEU A 209 15.54 -10.36 3.83
CA LEU A 209 16.66 -9.45 4.08
C LEU A 209 17.73 -10.08 4.99
N ALA A 210 17.32 -10.80 6.03
CA ALA A 210 18.24 -11.53 6.89
C ALA A 210 19.03 -12.56 6.09
N LYS A 211 18.36 -13.33 5.24
CA LYS A 211 18.98 -14.28 4.33
C LYS A 211 19.94 -13.62 3.32
N PHE A 212 19.57 -12.44 2.79
CA PHE A 212 20.47 -11.67 1.94
C PHE A 212 21.75 -11.27 2.69
N LYS A 213 21.62 -10.82 3.94
CA LYS A 213 22.74 -10.42 4.80
C LYS A 213 23.68 -11.60 5.11
N GLU A 214 23.15 -12.82 5.28
CA GLU A 214 23.99 -14.04 5.46
C GLU A 214 24.93 -14.26 4.27
N SER A 215 24.45 -14.02 3.06
CA SER A 215 25.25 -14.12 1.82
C SER A 215 26.11 -12.88 1.56
N ASN A 216 25.79 -11.74 2.20
CA ASN A 216 26.44 -10.44 2.03
C ASN A 216 26.67 -9.78 3.41
N PRO A 217 27.59 -10.30 4.26
CA PRO A 217 27.72 -9.91 5.68
C PRO A 217 28.02 -8.42 5.91
N ASP A 218 28.72 -7.78 4.97
CA ASP A 218 29.09 -6.35 5.04
C ASP A 218 27.94 -5.42 4.68
N THR A 219 26.76 -5.97 4.33
CA THR A 219 25.59 -5.15 3.99
C THR A 219 24.83 -4.73 5.24
N GLU A 220 24.68 -3.43 5.42
CA GLU A 220 23.83 -2.85 6.44
C GLU A 220 22.60 -2.24 5.80
N PHE A 221 21.44 -2.44 6.46
CA PHE A 221 20.15 -1.92 6.01
C PHE A 221 19.62 -0.82 6.92
N ILE A 222 18.86 0.09 6.32
CA ILE A 222 18.12 1.16 7.00
C ILE A 222 16.71 1.23 6.45
N ILE A 223 15.74 1.45 7.32
CA ILE A 223 14.37 1.75 6.92
C ILE A 223 14.29 3.19 6.47
N SER A 224 14.06 3.40 5.19
CA SER A 224 14.09 4.73 4.57
C SER A 224 12.73 5.42 4.53
N SER A 225 11.65 4.66 4.38
CA SER A 225 10.28 5.20 4.36
C SER A 225 9.31 4.13 4.83
N ILE A 226 8.32 4.54 5.60
CA ILE A 226 7.19 3.69 5.98
C ILE A 226 5.89 4.48 5.91
N SER A 227 4.90 3.89 5.24
CA SER A 227 3.50 4.28 5.34
C SER A 227 2.66 3.05 5.68
N LEU A 228 1.81 3.17 6.68
CA LEU A 228 1.10 2.04 7.26
C LEU A 228 -0.35 2.39 7.57
N SER A 229 -1.27 1.49 7.25
CA SER A 229 -2.63 1.43 7.78
C SER A 229 -2.96 0.00 8.20
N GLU A 230 -4.17 -0.24 8.65
CA GLU A 230 -4.62 -1.60 9.00
C GLU A 230 -4.46 -2.59 7.83
N SER A 231 -4.61 -2.13 6.59
CA SER A 231 -4.64 -2.97 5.39
C SER A 231 -3.59 -2.63 4.33
N LYS A 232 -2.76 -1.63 4.58
CA LYS A 232 -1.75 -1.18 3.61
C LYS A 232 -0.38 -1.04 4.28
N LEU A 233 0.63 -1.62 3.63
CA LEU A 233 2.04 -1.47 3.95
C LEU A 233 2.77 -0.91 2.73
N ASP A 234 3.51 0.17 2.90
CA ASP A 234 4.51 0.68 1.95
C ASP A 234 5.80 0.92 2.73
N LEU A 235 6.76 0.05 2.53
CA LEU A 235 8.02 0.03 3.26
C LEU A 235 9.15 0.11 2.25
N ILE A 236 10.03 1.09 2.39
CA ILE A 236 11.27 1.18 1.61
C ILE A 236 12.44 0.93 2.53
N ILE A 237 13.23 -0.08 2.17
CA ILE A 237 14.46 -0.46 2.87
C ILE A 237 15.63 -0.23 1.94
N SER A 238 16.63 0.49 2.41
CA SER A 238 17.82 0.86 1.64
C SER A 238 19.07 0.25 2.25
N GLN A 239 20.05 -0.03 1.42
CA GLN A 239 21.40 -0.31 1.90
C GLN A 239 22.00 1.00 2.43
N LYS A 240 22.76 0.95 3.53
CA LYS A 240 23.44 2.15 4.06
C LYS A 240 24.54 2.66 3.13
N LYS A 241 25.21 1.74 2.42
CA LYS A 241 26.27 2.07 1.47
C LYS A 241 25.69 2.87 0.30
N SER A 242 26.22 4.07 0.10
CA SER A 242 25.86 4.96 -1.01
C SER A 242 27.04 5.16 -1.96
N ILE A 243 26.74 5.57 -3.18
CA ILE A 243 27.71 6.15 -4.12
C ILE A 243 27.42 7.62 -4.28
N GLN A 244 28.49 8.41 -4.53
CA GLN A 244 28.36 9.82 -4.82
C GLN A 244 28.20 10.03 -6.34
N LEU A 245 27.18 10.77 -6.75
CA LEU A 245 26.92 11.13 -8.14
C LEU A 245 27.45 12.57 -8.40
N GLY A 246 28.75 12.69 -8.49
CA GLY A 246 29.40 14.00 -8.68
C GLY A 246 28.94 15.01 -7.63
N ASN A 247 28.52 16.20 -8.08
CA ASN A 247 27.99 17.26 -7.22
C ASN A 247 26.47 17.16 -6.98
N LEU A 248 25.78 16.19 -7.57
CA LEU A 248 24.32 16.11 -7.49
C LEU A 248 23.84 15.54 -6.15
N GLY A 249 24.56 14.58 -5.59
CA GLY A 249 24.15 13.93 -4.33
C GLY A 249 24.63 12.49 -4.21
N PHE A 250 23.88 11.71 -3.42
CA PHE A 250 24.20 10.32 -3.09
C PHE A 250 23.07 9.38 -3.51
N LEU A 251 23.43 8.22 -4.03
CA LEU A 251 22.51 7.18 -4.48
C LEU A 251 22.70 5.91 -3.68
N ARG A 252 21.60 5.26 -3.27
CA ARG A 252 21.55 3.98 -2.59
C ARG A 252 20.69 2.99 -3.35
N SER A 253 21.05 1.72 -3.31
CA SER A 253 20.16 0.65 -3.70
C SER A 253 19.10 0.42 -2.62
N SER A 254 17.87 0.22 -3.02
CA SER A 254 16.71 0.08 -2.15
C SER A 254 15.70 -0.89 -2.74
N ILE A 255 14.82 -1.40 -1.90
CA ILE A 255 13.61 -2.08 -2.33
C ILE A 255 12.39 -1.43 -1.69
N SER A 256 11.29 -1.40 -2.43
CA SER A 256 9.97 -1.07 -1.90
C SER A 256 9.15 -2.34 -1.75
N ILE A 257 8.62 -2.55 -0.56
CA ILE A 257 7.75 -3.66 -0.20
C ILE A 257 6.35 -3.07 -0.05
N ARG A 258 5.42 -3.58 -0.86
CA ARG A 258 4.04 -3.11 -0.83
C ARG A 258 3.08 -4.26 -0.61
N ASN A 259 2.12 -4.04 0.26
CA ASN A 259 0.95 -4.89 0.39
C ASN A 259 -0.30 -4.03 0.56
N GLU A 260 -1.32 -4.35 -0.19
CA GLU A 260 -2.65 -3.77 -0.04
C GLU A 260 -3.65 -4.90 0.10
N ASP A 261 -4.16 -5.07 1.30
CA ASP A 261 -5.08 -6.15 1.67
C ASP A 261 -6.54 -5.69 1.60
N GLN A 262 -6.93 -5.19 0.42
CA GLN A 262 -8.28 -4.70 0.13
C GLN A 262 -8.72 -5.15 -1.27
N GLY A 263 -9.93 -5.69 -1.40
CA GLY A 263 -10.55 -5.95 -2.70
C GLY A 263 -9.70 -6.77 -3.67
N ASN A 264 -9.50 -6.26 -4.87
CA ASN A 264 -8.76 -6.90 -5.97
C ASN A 264 -7.30 -6.42 -6.06
N THR A 265 -6.68 -6.18 -4.94
CA THR A 265 -5.36 -5.63 -4.82
C THR A 265 -4.26 -6.69 -4.82
N SER A 266 -3.01 -6.26 -4.77
CA SER A 266 -1.83 -7.10 -4.85
C SER A 266 -0.82 -6.77 -3.74
N PHE A 267 0.11 -7.67 -3.56
CA PHE A 267 1.33 -7.46 -2.79
C PHE A 267 2.54 -7.66 -3.70
N GLY A 268 3.69 -7.11 -3.34
CA GLY A 268 4.89 -7.28 -4.14
C GLY A 268 6.10 -6.50 -3.64
N VAL A 269 7.19 -6.70 -4.35
CA VAL A 269 8.48 -6.08 -4.14
C VAL A 269 8.92 -5.37 -5.42
N TYR A 270 9.58 -4.23 -5.24
CA TYR A 270 9.98 -3.34 -6.35
C TYR A 270 11.42 -2.92 -6.14
N ASN A 271 12.24 -3.02 -7.19
CA ASN A 271 13.53 -2.37 -7.22
C ASN A 271 13.35 -0.85 -7.13
N THR A 272 14.12 -0.21 -6.30
CA THR A 272 14.03 1.22 -6.03
C THR A 272 15.43 1.76 -5.80
N LEU A 273 15.68 2.96 -6.26
CA LEU A 273 16.89 3.70 -5.95
C LEU A 273 16.52 4.90 -5.08
N GLU A 274 17.21 5.08 -3.97
CA GLU A 274 17.05 6.23 -3.08
C GLU A 274 18.13 7.26 -3.38
N PHE A 275 17.71 8.45 -3.79
CA PHE A 275 18.62 9.55 -4.11
C PHE A 275 18.47 10.69 -3.11
N TYR A 276 19.60 11.17 -2.61
CA TYR A 276 19.71 12.34 -1.74
C TYR A 276 20.39 13.48 -2.49
N PRO A 277 19.70 14.60 -2.80
CA PRO A 277 20.36 15.79 -3.31
C PRO A 277 21.40 16.31 -2.31
N ASN A 278 22.47 16.92 -2.81
CA ASN A 278 23.56 17.51 -2.01
C ASN A 278 23.17 18.73 -1.18
N SER A 279 21.90 18.83 -0.81
CA SER A 279 21.41 19.86 0.11
C SER A 279 21.32 19.25 1.51
N ASN A 280 21.52 20.07 2.54
CA ASN A 280 21.31 19.70 3.95
C ASN A 280 19.84 19.33 4.26
N SER A 281 19.04 18.99 3.27
CA SER A 281 17.63 18.62 3.43
C SER A 281 17.50 17.10 3.61
N ASP A 282 16.63 16.70 4.53
CA ASP A 282 16.26 15.31 4.74
C ASP A 282 15.37 14.75 3.59
N ASN A 283 15.10 15.56 2.58
CA ASN A 283 14.23 15.20 1.46
C ASN A 283 14.96 14.30 0.49
N LYS A 284 14.26 13.26 0.03
CA LYS A 284 14.78 12.20 -0.82
C LYS A 284 13.91 12.04 -2.06
N ILE A 285 14.49 11.47 -3.10
CA ILE A 285 13.75 10.98 -4.26
C ILE A 285 13.82 9.45 -4.23
N TYR A 286 12.67 8.80 -4.39
CA TYR A 286 12.60 7.36 -4.62
C TYR A 286 12.32 7.12 -6.10
N LEU A 287 13.31 6.57 -6.78
CA LEU A 287 13.26 6.28 -8.21
C LEU A 287 12.85 4.82 -8.41
N PHE A 288 11.80 4.61 -9.20
CA PHE A 288 11.28 3.30 -9.56
C PHE A 288 11.60 3.04 -11.04
N PRO A 289 12.63 2.22 -11.33
CA PRO A 289 12.93 1.85 -12.70
C PRO A 289 11.77 1.09 -13.34
N ASN A 290 11.48 1.38 -14.60
CA ASN A 290 10.48 0.65 -15.36
C ASN A 290 10.97 -0.77 -15.68
N ASN A 291 10.02 -1.71 -15.81
CA ASN A 291 10.34 -3.00 -16.41
C ASN A 291 10.70 -2.76 -17.88
N ASP A 292 11.89 -3.22 -18.29
CA ASP A 292 12.31 -3.15 -19.67
C ASP A 292 11.60 -4.24 -20.50
N GLU A 293 11.35 -3.97 -21.78
CA GLU A 293 10.84 -4.97 -22.74
C GLU A 293 11.84 -6.13 -22.93
N ASN A 294 13.09 -5.95 -22.53
CA ASN A 294 14.22 -6.89 -22.65
C ASN A 294 14.49 -7.75 -21.40
N GLU A 295 13.47 -8.10 -20.60
CA GLU A 295 13.54 -9.10 -19.51
C GLU A 295 13.98 -8.63 -18.12
N ILE A 296 14.43 -7.40 -17.90
CA ILE A 296 14.76 -6.92 -16.56
C ILE A 296 13.50 -6.63 -15.77
N ARG A 297 13.15 -7.52 -14.85
CA ARG A 297 12.00 -7.33 -13.96
C ARG A 297 12.38 -6.48 -12.75
N ASN A 298 12.08 -5.20 -12.80
CA ASN A 298 12.23 -4.29 -11.67
C ASN A 298 11.12 -4.43 -10.60
N SER A 299 10.17 -5.33 -10.79
CA SER A 299 9.13 -5.60 -9.81
C SER A 299 8.56 -7.00 -9.94
N VAL A 300 8.20 -7.59 -8.81
CA VAL A 300 7.47 -8.86 -8.74
C VAL A 300 6.22 -8.65 -7.88
N THR A 301 5.05 -8.91 -8.45
CA THR A 301 3.77 -8.72 -7.78
C THR A 301 2.90 -9.96 -7.89
N SER A 302 2.07 -10.19 -6.89
CA SER A 302 1.10 -11.28 -6.86
C SER A 302 -0.22 -10.84 -6.27
N LYS A 303 -1.30 -11.54 -6.63
CA LYS A 303 -2.65 -11.30 -6.11
C LYS A 303 -2.88 -12.09 -4.82
N HIS A 304 -3.82 -11.65 -4.00
CA HIS A 304 -4.25 -12.36 -2.79
C HIS A 304 -5.01 -13.68 -3.04
N THR A 305 -5.08 -14.15 -4.27
CA THR A 305 -5.68 -15.46 -4.62
C THR A 305 -4.66 -16.58 -4.82
N VAL A 306 -3.36 -16.27 -4.69
CA VAL A 306 -2.29 -17.26 -4.86
C VAL A 306 -2.14 -18.15 -3.62
N LEU A 307 -1.49 -19.29 -3.81
CA LEU A 307 -1.12 -20.19 -2.71
C LEU A 307 0.02 -19.62 -1.86
N GLN A 308 0.20 -20.15 -0.66
CA GLN A 308 1.22 -19.72 0.31
C GLN A 308 2.64 -19.80 -0.27
N ASP A 309 2.97 -20.82 -1.03
CA ASP A 309 4.28 -20.96 -1.68
C ASP A 309 4.55 -19.83 -2.69
N THR A 310 3.54 -19.42 -3.45
CA THR A 310 3.64 -18.28 -4.37
C THR A 310 3.76 -16.97 -3.59
N PHE A 311 3.06 -16.82 -2.47
CA PHE A 311 3.23 -15.67 -1.58
C PHE A 311 4.68 -15.58 -1.10
N LEU A 312 5.24 -16.65 -0.56
CA LEU A 312 6.62 -16.70 -0.09
C LEU A 312 7.62 -16.47 -1.23
N SER A 313 7.39 -17.06 -2.42
CA SER A 313 8.29 -16.90 -3.56
C SER A 313 8.31 -15.47 -4.13
N THR A 314 7.21 -14.73 -4.01
CA THR A 314 7.17 -13.32 -4.41
C THR A 314 8.21 -12.49 -3.65
N TYR A 315 8.35 -12.73 -2.34
CA TYR A 315 9.34 -12.02 -1.52
C TYR A 315 10.77 -12.56 -1.71
N SER A 316 10.96 -13.80 -2.13
CA SER A 316 12.30 -14.34 -2.42
C SER A 316 13.04 -13.58 -3.54
N ASN A 317 12.31 -12.82 -4.37
CA ASN A 317 12.90 -11.94 -5.39
C ASN A 317 13.61 -10.70 -4.79
N ILE A 318 13.50 -10.45 -3.49
CA ILE A 318 14.19 -9.35 -2.80
C ILE A 318 15.70 -9.39 -3.09
N ASN A 319 16.28 -10.59 -3.06
CA ASN A 319 17.71 -10.78 -3.29
C ASN A 319 18.12 -10.39 -4.72
N GLU A 320 17.35 -10.81 -5.71
CA GLU A 320 17.58 -10.47 -7.12
C GLU A 320 17.43 -8.97 -7.36
N LEU A 321 16.38 -8.37 -6.78
CA LEU A 321 16.11 -6.94 -6.93
C LEU A 321 17.20 -6.08 -6.27
N PHE A 322 17.76 -6.47 -5.13
CA PHE A 322 18.89 -5.76 -4.54
C PHE A 322 20.15 -5.87 -5.40
N ASN A 323 20.46 -7.05 -5.94
CA ASN A 323 21.59 -7.23 -6.84
C ASN A 323 21.44 -6.38 -8.10
N LEU A 324 20.25 -6.37 -8.69
CA LEU A 324 19.90 -5.50 -9.81
C LEU A 324 20.06 -4.02 -9.47
N GLY A 325 19.61 -3.59 -8.29
CA GLY A 325 19.79 -2.22 -7.81
C GLY A 325 21.25 -1.84 -7.65
N GLU A 326 22.11 -2.77 -7.19
CA GLU A 326 23.57 -2.55 -7.10
C GLU A 326 24.23 -2.44 -8.48
N GLU A 327 23.78 -3.20 -9.48
CA GLU A 327 24.25 -3.06 -10.85
C GLU A 327 23.81 -1.73 -11.46
N MET A 328 22.54 -1.39 -11.37
CA MET A 328 22.02 -0.12 -11.86
C MET A 328 22.67 1.10 -11.20
N LYS A 329 23.05 0.99 -9.93
CA LYS A 329 23.71 2.06 -9.20
C LYS A 329 25.09 2.38 -9.80
N LYS A 330 25.84 1.38 -10.29
CA LYS A 330 27.19 1.55 -10.85
C LYS A 330 27.19 2.38 -12.14
N ASP A 331 26.17 2.17 -12.99
CA ASP A 331 26.05 2.83 -14.31
C ASP A 331 24.91 3.85 -14.32
N PHE A 332 24.55 4.36 -13.14
CA PHE A 332 23.40 5.24 -13.00
C PHE A 332 23.63 6.61 -13.61
N HIS A 333 22.69 7.04 -14.45
CA HIS A 333 22.61 8.38 -15.01
C HIS A 333 21.18 8.92 -15.01
N PHE A 334 21.02 10.17 -14.59
CA PHE A 334 19.79 10.89 -14.92
C PHE A 334 19.75 11.19 -16.42
N TYR A 335 18.55 11.29 -16.98
CA TYR A 335 18.39 11.65 -18.37
C TYR A 335 19.02 13.06 -18.62
N THR A 336 20.09 13.10 -19.40
CA THR A 336 20.86 14.30 -19.72
C THR A 336 20.71 14.75 -21.18
N GLY A 337 19.87 14.03 -21.95
CA GLY A 337 19.70 14.29 -23.40
C GLY A 337 18.98 15.60 -23.75
N SER A 338 18.33 16.27 -22.77
CA SER A 338 17.85 17.63 -22.93
C SER A 338 18.75 18.57 -22.13
N SER A 339 19.30 19.58 -22.79
CA SER A 339 20.01 20.68 -22.14
C SER A 339 19.07 21.60 -21.34
N ASN A 340 17.79 21.34 -21.32
CA ASN A 340 16.77 22.20 -20.72
C ASN A 340 16.00 21.46 -19.57
N TYR A 341 16.52 21.61 -18.36
CA TYR A 341 15.92 21.03 -17.16
C TYR A 341 14.54 21.62 -16.81
N ASP A 342 14.25 22.84 -17.29
CA ASP A 342 12.93 23.44 -17.18
C ASP A 342 11.88 22.72 -18.03
N GLU A 343 12.31 22.09 -19.12
CA GLU A 343 11.42 21.20 -19.91
C GLU A 343 11.02 19.95 -19.12
N LEU A 344 11.96 19.30 -18.40
CA LEU A 344 11.65 18.16 -17.54
C LEU A 344 10.67 18.55 -16.42
N ARG A 345 10.90 19.71 -15.78
CA ARG A 345 9.97 20.27 -14.80
C ARG A 345 8.57 20.48 -15.42
N SER A 346 8.52 21.07 -16.61
CA SER A 346 7.26 21.33 -17.31
C SER A 346 6.52 20.04 -17.66
N LYS A 347 7.22 18.96 -18.02
CA LYS A 347 6.62 17.63 -18.24
C LYS A 347 5.99 17.09 -16.96
N ILE A 348 6.70 17.17 -15.83
CA ILE A 348 6.13 16.77 -14.53
C ILE A 348 4.88 17.60 -14.21
N GLU A 349 4.97 18.94 -14.36
CA GLU A 349 3.84 19.84 -14.14
C GLU A 349 2.63 19.48 -15.01
N GLN A 350 2.81 19.27 -16.32
CA GLN A 350 1.73 18.90 -17.23
C GLN A 350 1.05 17.58 -16.84
N LYS A 351 1.83 16.57 -16.44
CA LYS A 351 1.28 15.30 -15.93
C LYS A 351 0.49 15.51 -14.63
N ILE A 352 0.91 16.41 -13.75
CA ILE A 352 0.22 16.75 -12.50
C ILE A 352 -1.11 17.47 -12.75
N ILE A 353 -1.14 18.44 -13.68
CA ILE A 353 -2.32 19.29 -13.91
C ILE A 353 -3.29 18.75 -14.97
N SER A 354 -2.94 17.69 -15.70
CA SER A 354 -3.77 17.11 -16.75
C SER A 354 -5.19 16.76 -16.26
N ASN A 355 -6.17 16.76 -17.16
CA ASN A 355 -7.58 16.59 -16.80
C ASN A 355 -7.87 15.25 -16.10
N ASN A 356 -7.13 14.20 -16.44
CA ASN A 356 -7.29 12.86 -15.86
C ASN A 356 -6.33 12.59 -14.71
N SER A 357 -5.50 13.58 -14.32
CA SER A 357 -4.50 13.40 -13.28
C SER A 357 -5.14 13.32 -11.89
N PRO A 358 -4.81 12.29 -11.10
CA PRO A 358 -5.26 12.19 -9.73
C PRO A 358 -4.65 13.27 -8.83
N PHE A 359 -3.54 13.91 -9.28
CA PHE A 359 -2.82 14.97 -8.54
C PHE A 359 -3.42 16.36 -8.70
N ARG A 360 -4.33 16.55 -9.66
CA ARG A 360 -4.88 17.86 -10.03
C ARG A 360 -5.44 18.67 -8.85
N LYS A 361 -5.93 18.00 -7.82
CA LYS A 361 -6.52 18.65 -6.63
C LYS A 361 -5.48 19.00 -5.55
N ILE A 362 -4.23 18.54 -5.66
CA ILE A 362 -3.18 18.76 -4.66
C ILE A 362 -2.48 20.08 -4.95
N LYS A 363 -2.93 21.14 -4.28
CA LYS A 363 -2.41 22.51 -4.52
C LYS A 363 -0.91 22.61 -4.27
N ALA A 364 -0.42 22.08 -3.15
CA ALA A 364 1.00 22.11 -2.79
C ALA A 364 1.89 21.49 -3.88
N LEU A 365 1.45 20.41 -4.51
CA LEU A 365 2.19 19.75 -5.58
C LEU A 365 2.20 20.59 -6.86
N LYS A 366 1.08 21.22 -7.22
CA LYS A 366 1.02 22.14 -8.36
C LYS A 366 1.93 23.35 -8.14
N ASP A 367 1.86 23.95 -6.95
CA ASP A 367 2.67 25.13 -6.62
C ASP A 367 4.17 24.80 -6.67
N LEU A 368 4.56 23.60 -6.23
CA LEU A 368 5.95 23.13 -6.22
C LEU A 368 6.54 22.96 -7.63
N PHE A 369 5.75 22.56 -8.63
CA PHE A 369 6.23 22.37 -10.00
C PHE A 369 5.84 23.52 -10.95
N SER A 370 5.08 24.52 -10.48
CA SER A 370 4.68 25.67 -11.30
C SER A 370 5.86 26.58 -11.61
N ARG A 371 6.00 26.94 -12.89
CA ARG A 371 7.01 27.92 -13.34
C ARG A 371 6.86 29.29 -12.67
N ASP A 372 5.62 29.70 -12.41
CA ASP A 372 5.33 31.00 -11.77
C ASP A 372 5.87 31.09 -10.33
N LYS A 373 6.02 29.91 -9.66
CA LYS A 373 6.50 29.83 -8.28
C LYS A 373 7.99 29.50 -8.17
N THR A 374 8.49 28.64 -9.06
CA THR A 374 9.87 28.14 -9.01
C THR A 374 10.82 28.90 -9.91
N GLY A 375 10.31 29.71 -10.87
CA GLY A 375 11.09 30.36 -11.88
C GLY A 375 11.62 29.38 -12.94
N HIS A 376 12.63 29.84 -13.68
CA HIS A 376 13.35 29.02 -14.65
C HIS A 376 14.35 28.09 -13.94
N ILE A 377 14.38 26.81 -14.32
CA ILE A 377 15.32 25.83 -13.76
C ILE A 377 16.56 25.72 -14.66
N GLU A 378 17.68 26.23 -14.14
CA GLU A 378 18.93 26.33 -14.90
C GLU A 378 19.76 25.04 -14.88
N ASN A 379 19.63 24.20 -13.84
CA ASN A 379 20.44 23.02 -13.67
C ASN A 379 19.69 21.84 -13.04
N LEU A 380 20.27 20.66 -13.22
CA LEU A 380 19.69 19.40 -12.72
C LEU A 380 19.56 19.38 -11.19
N GLU A 381 20.49 19.95 -10.45
CA GLU A 381 20.47 19.96 -8.98
C GLU A 381 19.22 20.65 -8.44
N VAL A 382 18.82 21.79 -9.04
CA VAL A 382 17.59 22.51 -8.66
C VAL A 382 16.35 21.64 -8.94
N LEU A 383 16.29 20.99 -10.10
CA LEU A 383 15.18 20.08 -10.43
C LEU A 383 15.10 18.92 -9.42
N LEU A 384 16.21 18.26 -9.12
CA LEU A 384 16.25 17.14 -8.17
C LEU A 384 15.81 17.58 -6.77
N ARG A 385 16.17 18.78 -6.34
CA ARG A 385 15.74 19.35 -5.05
C ARG A 385 14.23 19.55 -5.00
N ILE A 386 13.61 20.06 -6.08
CA ILE A 386 12.16 20.19 -6.20
C ILE A 386 11.49 18.82 -6.16
N CYS A 387 12.00 17.84 -6.90
CA CYS A 387 11.49 16.47 -6.90
C CYS A 387 11.58 15.84 -5.49
N ALA A 388 12.67 16.06 -4.76
CA ALA A 388 12.82 15.57 -3.40
C ALA A 388 11.80 16.20 -2.43
N GLN A 389 11.53 17.51 -2.56
CA GLN A 389 10.51 18.19 -1.76
C GLN A 389 9.10 17.64 -2.02
N SER A 390 8.82 17.14 -3.21
CA SER A 390 7.51 16.56 -3.54
C SER A 390 7.19 15.29 -2.74
N ASP A 391 8.21 14.53 -2.34
CA ASP A 391 8.00 13.35 -1.50
C ASP A 391 7.61 13.71 -0.06
N ALA A 392 7.92 14.92 0.42
CA ALA A 392 7.50 15.42 1.73
C ALA A 392 6.03 15.87 1.75
N ILE A 393 5.40 16.15 0.61
CA ILE A 393 4.00 16.57 0.54
C ILE A 393 3.10 15.42 1.03
N GLU A 394 2.24 15.73 2.00
CA GLU A 394 1.25 14.77 2.51
C GLU A 394 0.20 14.46 1.44
N MET A 395 -0.01 13.20 1.17
CA MET A 395 -1.01 12.69 0.24
C MET A 395 -1.33 11.23 0.53
N ASP A 396 -2.42 10.75 -0.10
CA ASP A 396 -2.81 9.35 -0.03
C ASP A 396 -1.68 8.41 -0.48
N TYR A 397 -1.63 7.24 0.12
CA TYR A 397 -0.65 6.18 -0.13
C TYR A 397 -0.48 5.85 -1.63
N ASP A 398 -1.59 5.63 -2.34
CA ASP A 398 -1.53 5.26 -3.76
C ASP A 398 -1.12 6.43 -4.64
N LEU A 399 -1.49 7.65 -4.26
CA LEU A 399 -1.06 8.85 -4.95
C LEU A 399 0.45 9.07 -4.78
N LYS A 400 0.98 8.83 -3.58
CA LYS A 400 2.42 8.93 -3.31
C LYS A 400 3.21 7.99 -4.23
N PHE A 401 2.79 6.74 -4.33
CA PHE A 401 3.43 5.76 -5.18
C PHE A 401 3.37 6.15 -6.67
N LYS A 402 2.20 6.56 -7.14
CA LYS A 402 2.03 7.05 -8.52
C LYS A 402 2.89 8.29 -8.81
N LEU A 403 3.05 9.20 -7.84
CA LEU A 403 3.91 10.37 -7.99
C LEU A 403 5.38 9.97 -8.14
N ARG A 404 5.85 9.03 -7.32
CA ARG A 404 7.22 8.51 -7.40
C ARG A 404 7.49 7.89 -8.78
N TYR A 405 6.56 7.10 -9.33
CA TYR A 405 6.66 6.57 -10.70
C TYR A 405 6.68 7.68 -11.75
N LEU A 406 5.78 8.65 -11.65
CA LEU A 406 5.71 9.77 -12.59
C LEU A 406 7.04 10.54 -12.64
N ILE A 407 7.62 10.84 -11.48
CA ILE A 407 8.90 11.53 -11.37
C ILE A 407 10.03 10.66 -11.95
N SER A 408 10.03 9.37 -11.63
CA SER A 408 11.02 8.43 -12.14
C SER A 408 11.00 8.34 -13.67
N ASP A 409 9.81 8.23 -14.26
CA ASP A 409 9.62 8.22 -15.72
C ASP A 409 10.26 9.42 -16.40
N VAL A 410 10.07 10.61 -15.83
CA VAL A 410 10.62 11.84 -16.41
C VAL A 410 12.13 11.93 -16.19
N LEU A 411 12.61 11.63 -14.97
CA LEU A 411 14.02 11.79 -14.62
C LEU A 411 14.93 10.73 -15.25
N LEU A 412 14.42 9.52 -15.47
CA LEU A 412 15.22 8.39 -16.00
C LEU A 412 15.07 8.23 -17.53
N TYR A 413 13.88 8.43 -18.05
CA TYR A 413 13.55 8.05 -19.43
C TYR A 413 13.06 9.20 -20.30
N ASN A 414 12.88 10.42 -19.74
CA ASN A 414 12.25 11.55 -20.45
C ASN A 414 10.89 11.18 -21.07
N SER A 415 10.17 10.26 -20.44
CA SER A 415 8.95 9.70 -20.99
C SER A 415 7.83 10.72 -21.11
N ASN A 416 7.22 10.76 -22.30
CA ASN A 416 5.98 11.51 -22.57
C ASN A 416 4.72 10.66 -22.33
N ARG A 417 4.87 9.39 -21.89
CA ARG A 417 3.76 8.44 -21.67
C ARG A 417 2.93 8.79 -20.44
#